data_ebfa5cb7b0de58cd97b873b979f3368c
#
_entry.id   ebfa5cb7b0de58cd97b873b979f3368c
#
_cell.length_a   1.000
_cell.length_b   1.000
_cell.length_c   1.000
_cell.angle_alpha   90.00
_cell.angle_beta   90.00
_cell.angle_gamma   90.00
#
_symmetry.space_group_name_H-M   'P 1'
#
loop_
_entity.id
_entity.type
_entity.pdbx_description
1 polymer ?
#
loop_
_entity_poly.entity_id
_entity_poly.type
_entity_poly.pdbx_seq_one_letter_code
_entity_poly.pdbx_strand_id
1 'polypeptide(L)'
;MDFQHQQAAHCESGVISSLLTHKGLPLSEPMVFGLASALAFAYIPIVKLAGQPLIAYRLPPKFIIKGVCKRLGVKVRFRKFSNPMQGAEVLDEAVSAGRLVGLQTSVYYLPYFPEEMRFHFNAHNLVVYGKQGDEYAISDPVFEEPVTVASRHLNKARFAKGALAPKGLMYEIDDIPAS
;
A
#
# COMPACT_ATOMS: atom_id res chain seq x y z
N MET A 1 -0.70 7.53 -18.64
CA MET A 1 -1.82 7.47 -17.66
C MET A 1 -1.81 8.77 -16.87
N ASP A 2 -2.94 9.45 -16.76
CA ASP A 2 -3.05 10.68 -15.97
C ASP A 2 -3.32 10.30 -14.50
N PHE A 3 -2.25 9.98 -13.77
CA PHE A 3 -2.28 9.66 -12.36
C PHE A 3 -1.68 10.82 -11.56
N GLN A 4 -2.41 11.32 -10.57
CA GLN A 4 -1.94 12.38 -9.69
C GLN A 4 -1.41 11.76 -8.39
N HIS A 5 -0.12 11.92 -8.16
CA HIS A 5 0.52 11.60 -6.89
C HIS A 5 0.06 12.56 -5.79
N GLN A 6 -0.07 12.03 -4.56
CA GLN A 6 -0.36 12.83 -3.37
C GLN A 6 0.45 12.31 -2.19
N GLN A 7 1.19 13.21 -1.54
CA GLN A 7 1.78 12.93 -0.24
C GLN A 7 0.67 12.82 0.82
N ALA A 8 0.86 11.94 1.80
CA ALA A 8 -0.10 11.72 2.88
C ALA A 8 0.61 11.37 4.19
N ALA A 9 -0.03 11.69 5.30
CA ALA A 9 0.52 11.44 6.64
C ALA A 9 0.59 9.95 7.01
N HIS A 10 -0.28 9.11 6.40
CA HIS A 10 -0.33 7.69 6.69
C HIS A 10 -0.44 6.87 5.40
N CYS A 11 0.46 5.87 5.23
CA CYS A 11 0.61 5.16 3.96
C CYS A 11 -0.64 4.41 3.50
N GLU A 12 -1.34 3.66 4.39
CA GLU A 12 -2.51 2.87 3.99
C GLU A 12 -3.70 3.76 3.59
N SER A 13 -4.01 4.82 4.36
CA SER A 13 -5.07 5.76 4.02
C SER A 13 -4.72 6.64 2.82
N GLY A 14 -3.46 7.03 2.66
CA GLY A 14 -2.98 7.78 1.49
C GLY A 14 -3.13 6.98 0.20
N VAL A 15 -2.69 5.72 0.21
CA VAL A 15 -2.81 4.84 -0.97
C VAL A 15 -4.26 4.62 -1.36
N ILE A 16 -5.15 4.29 -0.41
CA ILE A 16 -6.56 4.07 -0.78
C ILE A 16 -7.26 5.38 -1.19
N SER A 17 -6.89 6.54 -0.61
CA SER A 17 -7.34 7.86 -1.06
C SER A 17 -6.98 8.10 -2.52
N SER A 18 -5.72 7.84 -2.91
CA SER A 18 -5.23 8.00 -4.29
C SER A 18 -5.96 7.07 -5.26
N LEU A 19 -6.17 5.80 -4.89
CA LEU A 19 -6.88 4.82 -5.72
C LEU A 19 -8.35 5.20 -5.93
N LEU A 20 -9.04 5.67 -4.88
CA LEU A 20 -10.44 6.12 -4.95
C LEU A 20 -10.55 7.39 -5.80
N THR A 21 -9.67 8.37 -5.59
CA THR A 21 -9.63 9.61 -6.37
C THR A 21 -9.44 9.33 -7.84
N HIS A 22 -8.51 8.45 -8.21
CA HIS A 22 -8.31 8.05 -9.62
C HIS A 22 -9.54 7.39 -10.25
N LYS A 23 -10.36 6.71 -9.46
CA LYS A 23 -11.61 6.10 -9.90
C LYS A 23 -12.80 7.07 -9.92
N GLY A 24 -12.58 8.37 -9.65
CA GLY A 24 -13.62 9.39 -9.68
C GLY A 24 -14.35 9.60 -8.35
N LEU A 25 -13.85 9.05 -7.25
CA LEU A 25 -14.34 9.29 -5.89
C LEU A 25 -13.28 10.04 -5.07
N PRO A 26 -13.14 11.36 -5.24
CA PRO A 26 -12.10 12.14 -4.58
C PRO A 26 -12.39 12.26 -3.07
N LEU A 27 -11.58 11.59 -2.27
CA LEU A 27 -11.62 11.66 -0.81
C LEU A 27 -10.22 11.98 -0.30
N SER A 28 -10.12 12.97 0.56
CA SER A 28 -8.84 13.29 1.21
C SER A 28 -8.40 12.16 2.15
N GLU A 29 -7.09 12.02 2.37
CA GLU A 29 -6.53 11.03 3.28
C GLU A 29 -7.16 11.07 4.70
N PRO A 30 -7.32 12.26 5.35
CA PRO A 30 -7.99 12.35 6.65
C PRO A 30 -9.45 11.88 6.61
N MET A 31 -10.18 12.15 5.52
CA MET A 31 -11.56 11.67 5.35
C MET A 31 -11.60 10.15 5.25
N VAL A 32 -10.70 9.55 4.47
CA VAL A 32 -10.56 8.07 4.36
C VAL A 32 -10.25 7.46 5.73
N PHE A 33 -9.31 8.04 6.47
CA PHE A 33 -8.93 7.57 7.80
C PHE A 33 -10.11 7.65 8.79
N GLY A 34 -10.85 8.76 8.78
CA GLY A 34 -12.05 8.96 9.61
C GLY A 34 -13.19 8.00 9.23
N LEU A 35 -13.52 7.89 7.94
CA LEU A 35 -14.55 6.96 7.45
C LEU A 35 -14.21 5.50 7.77
N ALA A 36 -12.95 5.13 7.78
CA ALA A 36 -12.53 3.79 8.21
C ALA A 36 -12.69 3.57 9.73
N SER A 37 -12.97 4.61 10.52
CA SER A 37 -12.88 4.61 11.99
C SER A 37 -11.52 4.09 12.45
N ALA A 38 -10.46 4.60 11.82
CA ALA A 38 -9.13 4.01 11.90
C ALA A 38 -8.39 4.33 13.20
N LEU A 39 -8.80 5.40 13.91
CA LEU A 39 -8.21 5.76 15.19
C LEU A 39 -8.56 4.70 16.24
N ALA A 40 -7.53 4.12 16.84
CA ALA A 40 -7.66 3.11 17.88
C ALA A 40 -6.42 3.16 18.77
N PHE A 41 -6.57 2.76 20.02
CA PHE A 41 -5.43 2.53 20.90
C PHE A 41 -5.38 1.05 21.29
N ALA A 42 -4.19 0.45 21.13
CA ALA A 42 -3.95 -0.91 21.60
C ALA A 42 -2.54 -1.03 22.19
N TYR A 43 -2.47 -1.65 23.37
CA TYR A 43 -1.21 -2.10 24.00
C TYR A 43 -1.19 -3.62 23.98
N ILE A 44 -0.27 -4.20 23.22
CA ILE A 44 -0.19 -5.66 23.02
C ILE A 44 1.21 -6.15 23.45
N PRO A 45 1.40 -6.47 24.73
CA PRO A 45 2.74 -6.76 25.27
C PRO A 45 3.36 -8.07 24.76
N ILE A 46 2.51 -8.99 24.28
CA ILE A 46 2.97 -10.28 23.69
C ILE A 46 3.55 -10.12 22.28
N VAL A 47 3.18 -9.05 21.57
CA VAL A 47 3.74 -8.72 20.25
C VAL A 47 4.85 -7.70 20.44
N LYS A 48 6.07 -8.05 20.02
CA LYS A 48 7.23 -7.17 20.15
C LYS A 48 7.70 -6.69 18.77
N LEU A 49 7.96 -5.38 18.67
CA LEU A 49 8.67 -4.74 17.55
C LEU A 49 9.97 -4.17 18.07
N ALA A 50 11.10 -4.60 17.51
CA ALA A 50 12.44 -4.22 17.97
C ALA A 50 12.64 -4.42 19.50
N GLY A 51 12.07 -5.51 20.06
CA GLY A 51 12.17 -5.83 21.48
C GLY A 51 11.18 -5.11 22.41
N GLN A 52 10.48 -4.09 21.91
CA GLN A 52 9.50 -3.33 22.69
C GLN A 52 8.06 -3.86 22.47
N PRO A 53 7.19 -3.80 23.50
CA PRO A 53 5.77 -4.11 23.35
C PRO A 53 5.13 -3.29 22.23
N LEU A 54 4.22 -3.91 21.47
CA LEU A 54 3.48 -3.18 20.43
C LEU A 54 2.49 -2.22 21.06
N ILE A 55 2.67 -0.94 20.75
CA ILE A 55 1.66 0.11 20.98
C ILE A 55 1.16 0.55 19.62
N ALA A 56 -0.15 0.52 19.40
CA ALA A 56 -0.76 0.93 18.16
C ALA A 56 -1.80 2.02 18.41
N TYR A 57 -1.78 3.04 17.56
CA TYR A 57 -2.73 4.17 17.60
C TYR A 57 -3.74 4.11 16.46
N ARG A 58 -3.76 3.03 15.71
CA ARG A 58 -4.65 2.79 14.58
C ARG A 58 -5.00 1.32 14.43
N LEU A 59 -6.01 1.06 13.60
CA LEU A 59 -6.40 -0.29 13.22
C LEU A 59 -5.24 -1.08 12.56
N PRO A 60 -5.23 -2.40 12.68
CA PRO A 60 -4.26 -3.26 12.02
C PRO A 60 -4.22 -3.07 10.49
N PRO A 61 -3.10 -3.43 9.82
CA PRO A 61 -2.98 -3.33 8.36
C PRO A 61 -4.15 -3.97 7.60
N LYS A 62 -4.60 -3.34 6.53
CA LYS A 62 -5.75 -3.66 5.66
C LYS A 62 -7.12 -3.31 6.24
N PHE A 63 -7.23 -2.97 7.52
CA PHE A 63 -8.54 -2.65 8.10
C PHE A 63 -9.02 -1.26 7.67
N ILE A 64 -8.13 -0.32 7.39
CA ILE A 64 -8.49 1.01 6.85
C ILE A 64 -9.09 0.84 5.46
N ILE A 65 -8.42 0.13 4.57
CA ILE A 65 -8.90 -0.14 3.21
C ILE A 65 -10.27 -0.84 3.24
N LYS A 66 -10.35 -1.93 4.00
CA LYS A 66 -11.62 -2.68 4.13
C LYS A 66 -12.74 -1.86 4.74
N GLY A 67 -12.42 -1.07 5.76
CA GLY A 67 -13.39 -0.25 6.49
C GLY A 67 -14.00 0.84 5.61
N VAL A 68 -13.18 1.62 4.92
CA VAL A 68 -13.66 2.68 4.03
C VAL A 68 -14.42 2.09 2.83
N CYS A 69 -13.88 1.07 2.17
CA CYS A 69 -14.53 0.44 1.03
C CYS A 69 -15.90 -0.15 1.40
N LYS A 70 -16.00 -0.84 2.55
CA LYS A 70 -17.28 -1.35 3.04
C LYS A 70 -18.33 -0.26 3.26
N ARG A 71 -17.94 0.87 3.88
CA ARG A 71 -18.87 1.98 4.18
C ARG A 71 -19.32 2.71 2.93
N LEU A 72 -18.47 2.77 1.92
CA LEU A 72 -18.77 3.42 0.65
C LEU A 72 -19.37 2.48 -0.41
N GLY A 73 -19.56 1.20 -0.09
CA GLY A 73 -20.04 0.20 -1.04
C GLY A 73 -19.04 -0.10 -2.17
N VAL A 74 -17.77 0.32 -2.01
CA VAL A 74 -16.71 0.14 -3.01
C VAL A 74 -16.20 -1.29 -2.97
N LYS A 75 -16.05 -1.91 -4.15
CA LYS A 75 -15.45 -3.24 -4.26
C LYS A 75 -13.94 -3.13 -4.38
N VAL A 76 -13.22 -3.74 -3.44
CA VAL A 76 -11.77 -3.87 -3.44
C VAL A 76 -11.38 -5.34 -3.54
N ARG A 77 -10.47 -5.65 -4.45
CA ARG A 77 -9.96 -7.00 -4.66
C ARG A 77 -8.56 -7.13 -4.08
N PHE A 78 -8.37 -8.04 -3.14
CA PHE A 78 -7.08 -8.40 -2.58
C PHE A 78 -6.58 -9.70 -3.17
N ARG A 79 -5.31 -9.72 -3.58
CA ARG A 79 -4.60 -10.92 -4.01
C ARG A 79 -3.31 -11.09 -3.22
N LYS A 80 -2.95 -12.34 -2.93
CA LYS A 80 -1.68 -12.72 -2.30
C LYS A 80 -1.02 -13.81 -3.12
N PHE A 81 0.29 -13.85 -3.08
CA PHE A 81 1.08 -14.82 -3.84
C PHE A 81 2.11 -15.48 -2.92
N SER A 82 2.27 -16.79 -3.05
CA SER A 82 3.37 -17.53 -2.46
C SER A 82 4.60 -17.55 -3.36
N ASN A 83 4.38 -17.49 -4.69
CA ASN A 83 5.43 -17.46 -5.69
C ASN A 83 5.73 -16.01 -6.12
N PRO A 84 6.97 -15.50 -5.90
CA PRO A 84 7.36 -14.15 -6.30
C PRO A 84 7.27 -13.89 -7.81
N MET A 85 7.58 -14.88 -8.65
CA MET A 85 7.50 -14.72 -10.12
C MET A 85 6.06 -14.53 -10.56
N GLN A 86 5.14 -15.39 -10.10
CA GLN A 86 3.71 -15.23 -10.38
C GLN A 86 3.19 -13.88 -9.89
N GLY A 87 3.61 -13.44 -8.70
CA GLY A 87 3.22 -12.14 -8.17
C GLY A 87 3.75 -10.96 -8.99
N ALA A 88 4.92 -11.09 -9.61
CA ALA A 88 5.48 -10.09 -10.53
C ALA A 88 4.72 -10.07 -11.85
N GLU A 89 4.48 -11.23 -12.48
CA GLU A 89 3.72 -11.36 -13.73
C GLU A 89 2.33 -10.73 -13.62
N VAL A 90 1.59 -11.04 -12.56
CA VAL A 90 0.25 -10.48 -12.33
C VAL A 90 0.29 -8.97 -12.09
N LEU A 91 1.34 -8.44 -11.46
CA LEU A 91 1.53 -7.00 -11.32
C LEU A 91 1.81 -6.36 -12.69
N ASP A 92 2.69 -6.96 -13.49
CA ASP A 92 3.03 -6.48 -14.83
C ASP A 92 1.80 -6.45 -15.75
N GLU A 93 1.00 -7.49 -15.74
CA GLU A 93 -0.27 -7.53 -16.47
C GLU A 93 -1.23 -6.39 -16.04
N ALA A 94 -1.36 -6.16 -14.73
CA ALA A 94 -2.22 -5.11 -14.22
C ALA A 94 -1.76 -3.72 -14.67
N VAL A 95 -0.46 -3.43 -14.51
CA VAL A 95 0.14 -2.15 -14.87
C VAL A 95 0.13 -1.92 -16.39
N SER A 96 0.42 -2.95 -17.19
CA SER A 96 0.36 -2.90 -18.66
C SER A 96 -1.05 -2.64 -19.17
N ALA A 97 -2.07 -3.12 -18.46
CA ALA A 97 -3.48 -2.83 -18.73
C ALA A 97 -3.92 -1.43 -18.22
N GLY A 98 -3.00 -0.60 -17.77
CA GLY A 98 -3.31 0.74 -17.29
C GLY A 98 -4.01 0.77 -15.92
N ARG A 99 -3.90 -0.27 -15.11
CA ARG A 99 -4.53 -0.32 -13.78
C ARG A 99 -3.58 0.14 -12.69
N LEU A 100 -4.10 0.89 -11.73
CA LEU A 100 -3.38 1.24 -10.52
C LEU A 100 -3.44 0.09 -9.52
N VAL A 101 -2.31 -0.22 -8.92
CA VAL A 101 -2.19 -1.33 -7.97
C VAL A 101 -1.62 -0.85 -6.65
N GLY A 102 -2.39 -0.99 -5.58
CA GLY A 102 -1.87 -0.84 -4.22
C GLY A 102 -1.07 -2.07 -3.81
N LEU A 103 0.09 -1.87 -3.21
CA LEU A 103 0.94 -2.94 -2.69
C LEU A 103 1.20 -2.77 -1.21
N GLN A 104 1.31 -3.89 -0.49
CA GLN A 104 1.96 -3.92 0.82
C GLN A 104 3.42 -4.37 0.63
N THR A 105 4.35 -3.66 1.26
CA THR A 105 5.79 -3.84 1.08
C THR A 105 6.56 -3.74 2.41
N SER A 106 7.85 -4.09 2.35
CA SER A 106 8.82 -3.80 3.41
C SER A 106 9.66 -2.59 3.05
N VAL A 107 9.69 -1.57 3.90
CA VAL A 107 10.50 -0.36 3.72
C VAL A 107 11.98 -0.69 3.54
N TYR A 108 12.48 -1.71 4.22
CA TYR A 108 13.90 -2.11 4.20
C TYR A 108 14.47 -2.33 2.80
N TYR A 109 13.66 -2.85 1.87
CA TYR A 109 14.10 -3.19 0.51
C TYR A 109 13.78 -2.13 -0.54
N LEU A 110 13.29 -0.95 -0.13
CA LEU A 110 12.98 0.17 -1.01
C LEU A 110 14.13 1.17 -1.02
N PRO A 111 14.99 1.18 -2.06
CA PRO A 111 16.25 1.93 -2.05
C PRO A 111 16.06 3.45 -2.12
N TYR A 112 14.89 3.94 -2.50
CA TYR A 112 14.58 5.37 -2.49
C TYR A 112 14.30 5.94 -1.09
N PHE A 113 14.12 5.08 -0.08
CA PHE A 113 14.14 5.55 1.31
C PHE A 113 15.57 5.87 1.75
N PRO A 114 15.79 6.96 2.49
CA PRO A 114 17.06 7.21 3.18
C PRO A 114 17.46 6.02 4.06
N GLU A 115 18.76 5.79 4.23
CA GLU A 115 19.27 4.61 4.92
C GLU A 115 18.75 4.51 6.36
N GLU A 116 18.69 5.63 7.06
CA GLU A 116 18.18 5.76 8.43
C GLU A 116 16.67 5.45 8.56
N MET A 117 15.91 5.53 7.46
CA MET A 117 14.49 5.18 7.41
C MET A 117 14.25 3.73 6.96
N ARG A 118 15.29 3.01 6.52
CA ARG A 118 15.17 1.63 6.04
C ARG A 118 15.24 0.62 7.18
N PHE A 119 14.11 0.35 7.79
CA PHE A 119 13.98 -0.69 8.81
C PHE A 119 12.97 -1.76 8.41
N HIS A 120 12.99 -2.91 9.07
CA HIS A 120 12.12 -4.06 8.76
C HIS A 120 10.67 -3.81 9.19
N PHE A 121 10.01 -2.86 8.51
CA PHE A 121 8.58 -2.61 8.63
C PHE A 121 7.87 -3.13 7.38
N ASN A 122 7.10 -4.21 7.54
CA ASN A 122 6.52 -5.00 6.45
C ASN A 122 5.05 -4.63 6.13
N ALA A 123 4.52 -3.56 6.68
CA ALA A 123 3.14 -3.12 6.47
C ALA A 123 3.05 -1.75 5.77
N HIS A 124 4.11 -1.37 5.05
CA HIS A 124 4.14 -0.15 4.26
C HIS A 124 3.32 -0.31 2.98
N ASN A 125 2.55 0.72 2.62
CA ASN A 125 1.69 0.73 1.44
C ASN A 125 2.17 1.78 0.44
N LEU A 126 2.11 1.43 -0.85
CA LEU A 126 2.42 2.29 -1.98
C LEU A 126 1.53 1.95 -3.19
N VAL A 127 1.46 2.85 -4.18
CA VAL A 127 0.78 2.59 -5.47
C VAL A 127 1.82 2.36 -6.56
N VAL A 128 1.64 1.31 -7.35
CA VAL A 128 2.30 1.16 -8.65
C VAL A 128 1.35 1.68 -9.73
N TYR A 129 1.81 2.66 -10.52
CA TYR A 129 0.99 3.28 -11.56
C TYR A 129 1.58 3.18 -12.97
N GLY A 130 2.77 2.61 -13.11
CA GLY A 130 3.43 2.42 -14.40
C GLY A 130 4.66 1.53 -14.31
N LYS A 131 5.18 1.14 -15.48
CA LYS A 131 6.45 0.42 -15.62
C LYS A 131 7.12 0.85 -16.93
N GLN A 132 8.42 1.10 -16.88
CA GLN A 132 9.25 1.37 -18.05
C GLN A 132 10.53 0.52 -17.96
N GLY A 133 10.69 -0.43 -18.88
CA GLY A 133 11.78 -1.40 -18.80
C GLY A 133 11.73 -2.20 -17.50
N ASP A 134 12.80 -2.15 -16.70
CA ASP A 134 12.89 -2.84 -15.40
C ASP A 134 12.48 -1.94 -14.21
N GLU A 135 12.02 -0.72 -14.44
CA GLU A 135 11.67 0.25 -13.41
C GLU A 135 10.16 0.41 -13.28
N TYR A 136 9.62 0.24 -12.07
CA TYR A 136 8.24 0.58 -11.75
C TYR A 136 8.14 2.05 -11.31
N ALA A 137 7.11 2.73 -11.81
CA ALA A 137 6.72 4.05 -11.35
C ALA A 137 5.85 3.91 -10.09
N ILE A 138 6.29 4.54 -9.02
CA ILE A 138 5.74 4.41 -7.66
C ILE A 138 5.22 5.75 -7.17
N SER A 139 4.01 5.74 -6.66
CA SER A 139 3.48 6.78 -5.78
C SER A 139 3.53 6.27 -4.34
N ASP A 140 4.49 6.75 -3.60
CA ASP A 140 4.64 6.44 -2.17
C ASP A 140 4.20 7.66 -1.36
N PRO A 141 3.16 7.54 -0.51
CA PRO A 141 2.63 8.68 0.24
C PRO A 141 3.62 9.35 1.21
N VAL A 142 4.72 8.71 1.53
CA VAL A 142 5.77 9.30 2.40
C VAL A 142 6.49 10.46 1.72
N PHE A 143 6.59 10.44 0.39
CA PHE A 143 7.37 11.41 -0.39
C PHE A 143 6.48 12.47 -1.05
N GLU A 144 7.03 13.63 -1.32
CA GLU A 144 6.35 14.73 -2.02
C GLU A 144 6.23 14.45 -3.52
N GLU A 145 7.19 13.73 -4.09
CA GLU A 145 7.26 13.42 -5.52
C GLU A 145 7.18 11.90 -5.78
N PRO A 146 6.67 11.49 -6.94
CA PRO A 146 6.76 10.11 -7.38
C PRO A 146 8.21 9.64 -7.47
N VAL A 147 8.40 8.35 -7.25
CA VAL A 147 9.73 7.72 -7.34
C VAL A 147 9.70 6.52 -8.30
N THR A 148 10.87 5.99 -8.65
CA THR A 148 11.00 4.74 -9.37
C THR A 148 11.73 3.69 -8.55
N VAL A 149 11.48 2.42 -8.86
CA VAL A 149 12.17 1.30 -8.21
C VAL A 149 12.34 0.13 -9.17
N ALA A 150 13.57 -0.41 -9.23
CA ALA A 150 13.85 -1.59 -10.04
C ALA A 150 13.05 -2.81 -9.56
N SER A 151 12.59 -3.63 -10.51
CA SER A 151 11.75 -4.82 -10.29
C SER A 151 12.33 -5.75 -9.21
N ARG A 152 13.66 -5.93 -9.19
CA ARG A 152 14.34 -6.77 -8.19
C ARG A 152 14.15 -6.28 -6.75
N HIS A 153 14.14 -4.96 -6.54
CA HIS A 153 13.96 -4.35 -5.21
C HIS A 153 12.50 -4.39 -4.77
N LEU A 154 11.58 -4.02 -5.68
CA LEU A 154 10.16 -4.11 -5.40
C LEU A 154 9.74 -5.54 -5.07
N ASN A 155 10.27 -6.52 -5.80
CA ASN A 155 9.98 -7.93 -5.54
C ASN A 155 10.49 -8.37 -4.15
N LYS A 156 11.72 -7.99 -3.77
CA LYS A 156 12.21 -8.23 -2.41
C LYS A 156 11.33 -7.58 -1.34
N ALA A 157 10.90 -6.33 -1.57
CA ALA A 157 10.02 -5.62 -0.63
C ALA A 157 8.65 -6.30 -0.49
N ARG A 158 8.05 -6.80 -1.57
CA ARG A 158 6.74 -7.49 -1.59
C ARG A 158 6.76 -8.85 -0.92
N PHE A 159 7.90 -9.54 -0.92
CA PHE A 159 8.05 -10.90 -0.40
C PHE A 159 8.97 -11.00 0.82
N ALA A 160 9.18 -9.87 1.50
CA ALA A 160 9.92 -9.81 2.76
C ALA A 160 9.29 -10.75 3.81
N LYS A 161 10.16 -11.37 4.61
CA LYS A 161 9.78 -12.27 5.70
C LYS A 161 9.72 -11.53 7.04
N GLY A 162 9.12 -12.15 8.04
CA GLY A 162 9.06 -11.63 9.42
C GLY A 162 7.68 -11.16 9.83
N ALA A 163 7.61 -10.38 10.90
CA ALA A 163 6.36 -9.83 11.41
C ALA A 163 5.66 -8.98 10.34
N LEU A 164 4.34 -9.09 10.24
CA LEU A 164 3.49 -8.40 9.26
C LEU A 164 3.89 -8.65 7.79
N ALA A 165 4.58 -9.76 7.49
CA ALA A 165 5.07 -10.09 6.15
C ALA A 165 4.03 -9.80 5.05
N PRO A 166 4.40 -9.11 3.94
CA PRO A 166 3.47 -8.70 2.90
C PRO A 166 2.87 -9.88 2.13
N LYS A 167 3.64 -10.95 1.94
CA LYS A 167 3.21 -12.18 1.21
C LYS A 167 2.71 -11.86 -0.20
N GLY A 168 3.39 -10.95 -0.89
CA GLY A 168 3.01 -10.50 -2.23
C GLY A 168 1.64 -9.81 -2.31
N LEU A 169 1.11 -9.27 -1.19
CA LEU A 169 -0.20 -8.64 -1.16
C LEU A 169 -0.27 -7.48 -2.14
N MET A 170 -1.25 -7.56 -3.03
CA MET A 170 -1.68 -6.47 -3.90
C MET A 170 -3.19 -6.28 -3.83
N TYR A 171 -3.66 -5.09 -4.15
CA TYR A 171 -5.08 -4.77 -4.16
C TYR A 171 -5.41 -3.71 -5.22
N GLU A 172 -6.61 -3.81 -5.75
CA GLU A 172 -7.16 -2.94 -6.79
C GLU A 172 -8.59 -2.55 -6.41
N ILE A 173 -9.00 -1.34 -6.81
CA ILE A 173 -10.41 -0.94 -6.75
C ILE A 173 -11.08 -1.46 -8.03
N ASP A 174 -12.06 -2.34 -7.89
CA ASP A 174 -12.79 -2.89 -9.02
C ASP A 174 -13.91 -1.93 -9.47
N ASP A 175 -14.88 -1.68 -8.59
CA ASP A 175 -16.05 -0.85 -8.89
C ASP A 175 -16.32 0.16 -7.79
N ILE A 176 -16.73 1.34 -8.20
CA ILE A 176 -17.38 2.35 -7.35
C ILE A 176 -18.87 2.32 -7.65
N PRO A 177 -19.75 2.28 -6.62
CA PRO A 177 -21.19 2.34 -6.85
C PRO A 177 -21.56 3.59 -7.66
N ALA A 178 -22.47 3.42 -8.61
CA ALA A 178 -23.09 4.56 -9.27
C ALA A 178 -23.85 5.39 -8.21
N SER A 179 -23.62 6.70 -8.19
CA SER A 179 -24.31 7.66 -7.33
C SER A 179 -25.78 7.80 -7.70
#